data_d23dc5014c10c8c65781a8b3b15bf580
#
_entry.id   d23dc5014c10c8c65781a8b3b15bf580
#
_cell.length_a   1.000
_cell.length_b   1.000
_cell.length_c   1.000
_cell.angle_alpha   90.00
_cell.angle_beta   90.00
_cell.angle_gamma   90.00
#
_symmetry.space_group_name_H-M   'P 1'
#
loop_
_entity.id
_entity.type
_entity.pdbx_description
1 polymer ?
#
loop_
_entity_poly.entity_id
_entity_poly.type
_entity_poly.pdbx_seq_one_letter_code
_entity_poly.pdbx_strand_id
1 'polypeptide(L)'
;MSILQAIRVFLFYLLLGTSSLLWCTLSFFIAPFLPFRQRYRFINVYWCRFAVMLAWVILGIRYKITGAEHVPDEPCVILANHQSTWETFFLSAYFSPLSQVLKRELLYVPFFGWAMAMLRPIAIDRDNPKEALRQVAKKGDELLKQRIWVLIFPEGTRVPFGQIGKFSRGGTALAVNAGLPVLPIAHNAGKFWPKAGWGKRAGVIEVVIGEPMYANGTGPRAIAELNDRAQAWNEATQRALGSLPAVAEDQPGQVA
;
A
#
# COMPACT_ATOMS: atom_id res chain seq x y z
N MET A 1 -18.97 20.19 5.06
CA MET A 1 -18.57 19.98 3.65
C MET A 1 -19.43 20.89 2.81
N SER A 2 -18.85 21.69 1.89
CA SER A 2 -19.63 22.52 0.99
C SER A 2 -20.38 21.67 -0.06
N ILE A 3 -21.46 22.20 -0.62
CA ILE A 3 -22.23 21.52 -1.70
C ILE A 3 -21.30 21.22 -2.89
N LEU A 4 -20.45 22.17 -3.27
CA LEU A 4 -19.47 21.99 -4.34
C LEU A 4 -18.54 20.81 -4.06
N GLN A 5 -18.05 20.67 -2.82
CA GLN A 5 -17.20 19.54 -2.44
C GLN A 5 -17.95 18.21 -2.52
N ALA A 6 -19.22 18.16 -2.13
CA ALA A 6 -20.05 16.98 -2.26
C ALA A 6 -20.21 16.55 -3.72
N ILE A 7 -20.50 17.51 -4.62
CA ILE A 7 -20.60 17.27 -6.06
C ILE A 7 -19.29 16.72 -6.63
N ARG A 8 -18.13 17.31 -6.28
CA ARG A 8 -16.82 16.84 -6.73
C ARG A 8 -16.53 15.41 -6.28
N VAL A 9 -16.83 15.07 -5.02
CA VAL A 9 -16.63 13.72 -4.49
C VAL A 9 -17.59 12.73 -5.15
N PHE A 10 -18.86 13.10 -5.39
CA PHE A 10 -19.80 12.28 -6.13
C PHE A 10 -19.32 12.01 -7.56
N LEU A 11 -18.96 13.06 -8.30
CA LEU A 11 -18.45 12.95 -9.66
C LEU A 11 -17.19 12.07 -9.71
N PHE A 12 -16.29 12.25 -8.75
CA PHE A 12 -15.08 11.43 -8.64
C PHE A 12 -15.42 9.94 -8.49
N TYR A 13 -16.32 9.57 -7.57
CA TYR A 13 -16.69 8.16 -7.37
C TYR A 13 -17.50 7.59 -8.53
N LEU A 14 -18.34 8.39 -9.16
CA LEU A 14 -19.07 7.99 -10.37
C LEU A 14 -18.08 7.61 -11.48
N LEU A 15 -17.11 8.48 -11.77
CA LEU A 15 -16.12 8.24 -12.81
C LEU A 15 -15.14 7.11 -12.43
N LEU A 16 -14.72 7.03 -11.16
CA LEU A 16 -13.89 5.96 -10.68
C LEU A 16 -14.58 4.60 -10.81
N GLY A 17 -15.86 4.51 -10.39
CA GLY A 17 -16.63 3.27 -10.46
C GLY A 17 -16.95 2.85 -11.89
N THR A 18 -17.43 3.77 -12.72
CA THR A 18 -17.74 3.46 -14.13
C THR A 18 -16.49 3.09 -14.92
N SER A 19 -15.37 3.82 -14.74
CA SER A 19 -14.10 3.47 -15.38
C SER A 19 -13.56 2.12 -14.90
N SER A 20 -13.69 1.81 -13.61
CA SER A 20 -13.29 0.50 -13.07
C SER A 20 -14.08 -0.64 -13.71
N LEU A 21 -15.41 -0.50 -13.79
CA LEU A 21 -16.26 -1.51 -14.41
C LEU A 21 -15.89 -1.72 -15.89
N LEU A 22 -15.79 -0.65 -16.65
CA LEU A 22 -15.45 -0.72 -18.07
C LEU A 22 -14.05 -1.31 -18.27
N TRP A 23 -13.07 -0.86 -17.48
CA TRP A 23 -11.69 -1.32 -17.61
C TRP A 23 -11.52 -2.78 -17.20
N CYS A 24 -12.16 -3.21 -16.12
CA CYS A 24 -12.14 -4.61 -15.70
C CYS A 24 -12.83 -5.51 -16.71
N THR A 25 -13.95 -5.06 -17.30
CA THR A 25 -14.63 -5.80 -18.40
C THR A 25 -13.72 -5.93 -19.60
N LEU A 26 -13.09 -4.84 -20.05
CA LEU A 26 -12.16 -4.85 -21.18
C LEU A 26 -10.94 -5.74 -20.87
N SER A 27 -10.45 -5.68 -19.63
CA SER A 27 -9.34 -6.52 -19.18
C SER A 27 -9.65 -8.01 -19.25
N PHE A 28 -10.88 -8.40 -18.97
CA PHE A 28 -11.30 -9.81 -19.07
C PHE A 28 -11.11 -10.38 -20.49
N PHE A 29 -11.38 -9.58 -21.51
CA PHE A 29 -11.25 -10.02 -22.90
C PHE A 29 -9.83 -9.89 -23.47
N ILE A 30 -9.07 -8.88 -23.06
CA ILE A 30 -7.74 -8.58 -23.63
C ILE A 30 -6.60 -9.22 -22.85
N ALA A 31 -6.67 -9.16 -21.53
CA ALA A 31 -5.55 -9.53 -20.68
C ALA A 31 -5.10 -11.01 -20.75
N PRO A 32 -5.97 -12.00 -20.98
CA PRO A 32 -5.55 -13.40 -21.14
C PRO A 32 -4.52 -13.61 -22.24
N PHE A 33 -4.56 -12.81 -23.30
CA PHE A 33 -3.67 -12.90 -24.45
C PHE A 33 -2.33 -12.15 -24.27
N LEU A 34 -2.17 -11.43 -23.16
CA LEU A 34 -0.96 -10.64 -22.88
C LEU A 34 0.04 -11.42 -22.01
N PRO A 35 1.35 -11.32 -22.26
CA PRO A 35 2.38 -11.74 -21.33
C PRO A 35 2.20 -11.06 -19.98
N PHE A 36 2.60 -11.72 -18.87
CA PHE A 36 2.29 -11.25 -17.51
C PHE A 36 2.66 -9.79 -17.24
N ARG A 37 3.85 -9.32 -17.66
CA ARG A 37 4.28 -7.93 -17.45
C ARG A 37 3.41 -6.92 -18.20
N GLN A 38 3.00 -7.23 -19.42
CA GLN A 38 2.11 -6.37 -20.21
C GLN A 38 0.68 -6.42 -19.66
N ARG A 39 0.22 -7.59 -19.25
CA ARG A 39 -1.06 -7.81 -18.55
C ARG A 39 -1.14 -6.97 -17.28
N TYR A 40 -0.09 -7.00 -16.46
CA TYR A 40 -0.01 -6.20 -15.25
C TYR A 40 -0.10 -4.70 -15.55
N ARG A 41 0.67 -4.21 -16.52
CA ARG A 41 0.61 -2.80 -16.94
C ARG A 41 -0.78 -2.42 -17.42
N PHE A 42 -1.39 -3.26 -18.23
CA PHE A 42 -2.72 -3.01 -18.79
C PHE A 42 -3.79 -2.98 -17.70
N ILE A 43 -3.94 -4.04 -16.91
CA ILE A 43 -4.98 -4.13 -15.89
C ILE A 43 -4.77 -3.09 -14.78
N ASN A 44 -3.54 -2.96 -14.28
CA ASN A 44 -3.29 -2.29 -13.00
C ASN A 44 -2.65 -0.92 -13.18
N VAL A 45 -1.51 -0.83 -13.87
CA VAL A 45 -0.73 0.43 -13.92
C VAL A 45 -1.51 1.54 -14.60
N TYR A 46 -2.11 1.28 -15.76
CA TYR A 46 -2.80 2.32 -16.51
C TYR A 46 -4.05 2.80 -15.79
N TRP A 47 -4.84 1.88 -15.24
CA TRP A 47 -6.02 2.26 -14.48
C TRP A 47 -5.68 2.95 -13.15
N CYS A 48 -4.69 2.47 -12.42
CA CYS A 48 -4.24 3.11 -11.18
C CYS A 48 -3.69 4.52 -11.42
N ARG A 49 -2.93 4.73 -12.51
CA ARG A 49 -2.48 6.07 -12.92
C ARG A 49 -3.67 6.97 -13.25
N PHE A 50 -4.66 6.45 -13.96
CA PHE A 50 -5.90 7.18 -14.24
C PHE A 50 -6.64 7.54 -12.94
N ALA A 51 -6.76 6.63 -11.98
CA ALA A 51 -7.41 6.88 -10.70
C ALA A 51 -6.68 7.97 -9.88
N VAL A 52 -5.34 7.95 -9.85
CA VAL A 52 -4.53 8.98 -9.20
C VAL A 52 -4.67 10.32 -9.92
N MET A 53 -4.66 10.34 -11.26
CA MET A 53 -4.90 11.54 -12.06
C MET A 53 -6.31 12.11 -11.83
N LEU A 54 -7.32 11.25 -11.78
CA LEU A 54 -8.70 11.64 -11.50
C LEU A 54 -8.84 12.29 -10.13
N ALA A 55 -8.15 11.74 -9.11
CA ALA A 55 -8.11 12.33 -7.78
C ALA A 55 -7.44 13.73 -7.80
N TRP A 56 -6.39 13.91 -8.60
CA TRP A 56 -5.77 15.22 -8.77
C TRP A 56 -6.73 16.20 -9.45
N VAL A 57 -7.28 15.85 -10.60
CA VAL A 57 -8.10 16.77 -11.42
C VAL A 57 -9.40 17.15 -10.71
N ILE A 58 -10.10 16.19 -10.13
CA ILE A 58 -11.44 16.42 -9.54
C ILE A 58 -11.33 16.85 -8.08
N LEU A 59 -10.52 16.17 -7.29
CA LEU A 59 -10.44 16.42 -5.84
C LEU A 59 -9.32 17.38 -5.44
N GLY A 60 -8.38 17.70 -6.37
CA GLY A 60 -7.22 18.52 -6.06
C GLY A 60 -6.18 17.82 -5.20
N ILE A 61 -6.16 16.48 -5.18
CA ILE A 61 -5.20 15.67 -4.41
C ILE A 61 -3.96 15.44 -5.26
N ARG A 62 -2.89 16.14 -4.95
CA ARG A 62 -1.56 15.98 -5.56
C ARG A 62 -0.68 15.10 -4.67
N TYR A 63 0.52 14.77 -5.13
CA TYR A 63 1.51 14.05 -4.33
C TYR A 63 2.92 14.56 -4.58
N LYS A 64 3.80 14.31 -3.60
CA LYS A 64 5.23 14.56 -3.65
C LYS A 64 5.95 13.32 -3.14
N ILE A 65 7.00 12.89 -3.83
CA ILE A 65 7.83 11.75 -3.44
C ILE A 65 9.17 12.29 -2.94
N THR A 66 9.67 11.71 -1.85
CA THR A 66 11.02 11.91 -1.33
C THR A 66 11.67 10.54 -1.14
N GLY A 67 12.96 10.40 -1.44
CA GLY A 67 13.69 9.13 -1.32
C GLY A 67 13.45 8.18 -2.49
N ALA A 68 13.09 8.69 -3.68
CA ALA A 68 12.93 7.85 -4.88
C ALA A 68 14.23 7.13 -5.27
N GLU A 69 15.38 7.71 -4.93
CA GLU A 69 16.73 7.15 -5.09
C GLU A 69 17.00 5.92 -4.23
N HIS A 70 16.22 5.70 -3.17
CA HIS A 70 16.35 4.53 -2.30
C HIS A 70 15.71 3.26 -2.88
N VAL A 71 14.97 3.37 -3.98
CA VAL A 71 14.34 2.21 -4.60
C VAL A 71 15.42 1.31 -5.20
N PRO A 72 15.58 0.06 -4.71
CA PRO A 72 16.59 -0.83 -5.25
C PRO A 72 16.22 -1.33 -6.66
N ASP A 73 17.23 -1.71 -7.44
CA ASP A 73 17.05 -2.26 -8.79
C ASP A 73 16.27 -3.59 -8.79
N GLU A 74 16.43 -4.36 -7.71
CA GLU A 74 15.78 -5.66 -7.55
C GLU A 74 14.52 -5.54 -6.69
N PRO A 75 13.39 -6.13 -7.14
CA PRO A 75 12.17 -6.19 -6.35
C PRO A 75 12.38 -6.85 -4.99
N CYS A 76 11.80 -6.23 -3.97
CA CYS A 76 11.84 -6.72 -2.59
C CYS A 76 10.45 -6.58 -1.92
N VAL A 77 10.40 -6.75 -0.61
CA VAL A 77 9.18 -6.56 0.19
C VAL A 77 9.02 -5.08 0.52
N ILE A 78 7.88 -4.51 0.12
CA ILE A 78 7.50 -3.14 0.48
C ILE A 78 6.61 -3.19 1.73
N LEU A 79 6.99 -2.46 2.78
CA LEU A 79 6.13 -2.22 3.95
C LEU A 79 5.68 -0.77 3.97
N ALA A 80 4.38 -0.54 3.77
CA ALA A 80 3.79 0.80 3.79
C ALA A 80 2.69 0.89 4.85
N ASN A 81 2.53 2.04 5.51
CA ASN A 81 1.36 2.29 6.34
C ASN A 81 0.09 2.34 5.50
N HIS A 82 -1.06 1.98 6.08
CA HIS A 82 -2.33 1.87 5.37
C HIS A 82 -3.37 2.83 5.95
N GLN A 83 -3.66 3.93 5.26
CA GLN A 83 -4.59 4.96 5.73
C GLN A 83 -5.76 5.21 4.76
N SER A 84 -5.57 4.92 3.47
CA SER A 84 -6.46 5.33 2.40
C SER A 84 -6.62 4.23 1.35
N THR A 85 -7.39 4.48 0.31
CA THR A 85 -7.37 3.70 -0.93
C THR A 85 -6.36 4.30 -1.93
N TRP A 86 -6.01 5.56 -1.74
CA TRP A 86 -5.13 6.28 -2.65
C TRP A 86 -3.74 5.63 -2.77
N GLU A 87 -3.11 5.30 -1.63
CA GLU A 87 -1.78 4.68 -1.64
C GLU A 87 -1.79 3.30 -2.32
N THR A 88 -2.90 2.58 -2.26
CA THR A 88 -3.04 1.30 -2.98
C THR A 88 -2.92 1.51 -4.49
N PHE A 89 -3.59 2.53 -5.03
CA PHE A 89 -3.48 2.88 -6.45
C PHE A 89 -2.10 3.42 -6.78
N PHE A 90 -1.59 4.35 -5.96
CA PHE A 90 -0.30 4.99 -6.19
C PHE A 90 0.85 3.96 -6.20
N LEU A 91 0.98 3.13 -5.17
CA LEU A 91 2.05 2.15 -5.05
C LEU A 91 1.95 1.07 -6.15
N SER A 92 0.73 0.66 -6.51
CA SER A 92 0.51 -0.29 -7.61
C SER A 92 0.89 0.26 -8.98
N ALA A 93 0.82 1.57 -9.18
CA ALA A 93 1.23 2.22 -10.42
C ALA A 93 2.73 2.56 -10.45
N TYR A 94 3.33 2.82 -9.29
CA TYR A 94 4.72 3.20 -9.13
C TYR A 94 5.66 1.99 -9.22
N PHE A 95 5.36 0.92 -8.50
CA PHE A 95 6.12 -0.33 -8.51
C PHE A 95 5.48 -1.35 -9.47
N SER A 96 6.18 -1.74 -10.53
CA SER A 96 5.61 -2.61 -11.57
C SER A 96 6.61 -3.65 -12.08
N PRO A 97 6.24 -4.96 -12.07
CA PRO A 97 5.01 -5.54 -11.54
C PRO A 97 5.03 -5.67 -10.01
N LEU A 98 3.86 -5.52 -9.38
CA LEU A 98 3.69 -5.60 -7.94
C LEU A 98 2.53 -6.55 -7.60
N SER A 99 2.74 -7.41 -6.63
CA SER A 99 1.67 -8.19 -5.99
C SER A 99 1.40 -7.63 -4.60
N GLN A 100 0.13 -7.51 -4.25
CA GLN A 100 -0.28 -7.06 -2.93
C GLN A 100 -1.03 -8.14 -2.18
N VAL A 101 -0.92 -8.10 -0.86
CA VAL A 101 -1.73 -8.94 0.02
C VAL A 101 -3.13 -8.33 0.10
N LEU A 102 -4.13 -9.09 -0.30
CA LEU A 102 -5.53 -8.65 -0.30
C LEU A 102 -6.46 -9.68 0.36
N LYS A 103 -7.64 -9.23 0.76
CA LYS A 103 -8.67 -10.09 1.30
C LYS A 103 -9.22 -11.02 0.22
N ARG A 104 -9.30 -12.35 0.49
CA ARG A 104 -9.71 -13.36 -0.51
C ARG A 104 -11.07 -13.06 -1.13
N GLU A 105 -12.01 -12.52 -0.37
CA GLU A 105 -13.36 -12.22 -0.82
C GLU A 105 -13.41 -11.16 -1.93
N LEU A 106 -12.37 -10.33 -2.06
CA LEU A 106 -12.27 -9.37 -3.15
C LEU A 106 -12.16 -10.06 -4.52
N LEU A 107 -11.68 -11.30 -4.57
CA LEU A 107 -11.63 -12.08 -5.81
C LEU A 107 -13.00 -12.56 -6.29
N TYR A 108 -14.02 -12.54 -5.43
CA TYR A 108 -15.39 -12.92 -5.78
C TYR A 108 -16.21 -11.74 -6.33
N VAL A 109 -15.69 -10.51 -6.25
CA VAL A 109 -16.36 -9.34 -6.84
C VAL A 109 -16.33 -9.46 -8.35
N PRO A 110 -17.49 -9.52 -9.04
CA PRO A 110 -17.56 -9.66 -10.48
C PRO A 110 -16.73 -8.58 -11.20
N PHE A 111 -16.13 -8.96 -12.33
CA PHE A 111 -15.21 -8.14 -13.14
C PHE A 111 -13.94 -7.73 -12.41
N PHE A 112 -14.04 -7.02 -11.28
CA PHE A 112 -12.89 -6.57 -10.49
C PHE A 112 -12.07 -7.76 -9.97
N GLY A 113 -12.70 -8.71 -9.31
CA GLY A 113 -12.03 -9.90 -8.76
C GLY A 113 -11.40 -10.76 -9.86
N TRP A 114 -12.05 -10.88 -11.00
CA TRP A 114 -11.52 -11.62 -12.16
C TRP A 114 -10.28 -10.96 -12.75
N ALA A 115 -10.31 -9.63 -12.91
CA ALA A 115 -9.14 -8.86 -13.33
C ALA A 115 -7.99 -8.97 -12.32
N MET A 116 -8.29 -8.84 -11.02
CA MET A 116 -7.30 -8.98 -9.96
C MET A 116 -6.69 -10.38 -9.88
N ALA A 117 -7.46 -11.44 -10.08
CA ALA A 117 -6.97 -12.81 -10.08
C ALA A 117 -5.88 -13.04 -11.15
N MET A 118 -5.97 -12.36 -12.30
CA MET A 118 -4.96 -12.44 -13.37
C MET A 118 -3.62 -11.77 -13.00
N LEU A 119 -3.56 -11.01 -11.91
CA LEU A 119 -2.36 -10.30 -11.43
C LEU A 119 -1.57 -11.08 -10.38
N ARG A 120 -1.98 -12.33 -10.08
CA ARG A 120 -1.35 -13.20 -9.07
C ARG A 120 -1.26 -12.56 -7.67
N PRO A 121 -2.37 -12.05 -7.11
CA PRO A 121 -2.36 -11.45 -5.79
C PRO A 121 -2.12 -12.50 -4.71
N ILE A 122 -1.61 -12.07 -3.56
CA ILE A 122 -1.56 -12.89 -2.36
C ILE A 122 -2.90 -12.74 -1.63
N ALA A 123 -3.87 -13.58 -2.03
CA ALA A 123 -5.21 -13.56 -1.45
C ALA A 123 -5.23 -14.35 -0.13
N ILE A 124 -5.54 -13.68 0.98
CA ILE A 124 -5.54 -14.28 2.32
C ILE A 124 -6.94 -14.31 2.94
N ASP A 125 -7.17 -15.30 3.75
CA ASP A 125 -8.28 -15.35 4.69
C ASP A 125 -7.83 -14.69 6.00
N ARG A 126 -8.42 -13.55 6.34
CA ARG A 126 -8.04 -12.80 7.55
C ARG A 126 -8.59 -13.43 8.83
N ASP A 127 -9.58 -14.29 8.72
CA ASP A 127 -10.18 -15.00 9.85
C ASP A 127 -9.33 -16.21 10.25
N ASN A 128 -8.35 -16.59 9.41
CA ASN A 128 -7.36 -17.64 9.70
C ASN A 128 -5.92 -17.07 9.63
N PRO A 129 -5.42 -16.42 10.70
CA PRO A 129 -4.12 -15.75 10.70
C PRO A 129 -2.93 -16.68 10.42
N LYS A 130 -2.97 -17.92 10.89
CA LYS A 130 -1.89 -18.90 10.67
C LYS A 130 -1.76 -19.26 9.19
N GLU A 131 -2.88 -19.56 8.54
CA GLU A 131 -2.90 -19.86 7.10
C GLU A 131 -2.56 -18.62 6.26
N ALA A 132 -3.03 -17.44 6.66
CA ALA A 132 -2.67 -16.18 6.02
C ALA A 132 -1.15 -15.95 6.02
N LEU A 133 -0.47 -16.15 7.15
CA LEU A 133 0.99 -16.05 7.25
C LEU A 133 1.70 -17.07 6.35
N ARG A 134 1.21 -18.32 6.32
CA ARG A 134 1.76 -19.36 5.46
C ARG A 134 1.62 -19.02 3.96
N GLN A 135 0.46 -18.48 3.58
CA GLN A 135 0.22 -18.06 2.19
C GLN A 135 1.09 -16.87 1.79
N VAL A 136 1.26 -15.88 2.68
CA VAL A 136 2.16 -14.75 2.45
C VAL A 136 3.60 -15.26 2.27
N ALA A 137 4.08 -16.14 3.14
CA ALA A 137 5.43 -16.68 3.04
C ALA A 137 5.64 -17.45 1.74
N LYS A 138 4.75 -18.42 1.41
CA LYS A 138 4.90 -19.28 0.24
C LYS A 138 4.76 -18.50 -1.07
N LYS A 139 3.63 -17.81 -1.26
CA LYS A 139 3.36 -17.08 -2.50
C LYS A 139 4.24 -15.85 -2.66
N GLY A 140 4.59 -15.18 -1.55
CA GLY A 140 5.49 -14.04 -1.57
C GLY A 140 6.89 -14.42 -2.05
N ASP A 141 7.44 -15.52 -1.56
CA ASP A 141 8.73 -16.06 -2.01
C ASP A 141 8.72 -16.41 -3.51
N GLU A 142 7.66 -17.10 -3.97
CA GLU A 142 7.48 -17.42 -5.39
C GLU A 142 7.44 -16.16 -6.27
N LEU A 143 6.80 -15.08 -5.81
CA LEU A 143 6.68 -13.82 -6.55
C LEU A 143 8.00 -13.04 -6.56
N LEU A 144 8.70 -12.97 -5.44
CA LEU A 144 10.01 -12.33 -5.35
C LEU A 144 11.04 -12.99 -6.28
N LYS A 145 11.07 -14.34 -6.34
CA LYS A 145 11.89 -15.10 -7.30
C LYS A 145 11.56 -14.80 -8.76
N GLN A 146 10.33 -14.39 -9.06
CA GLN A 146 9.89 -13.96 -10.38
C GLN A 146 10.14 -12.46 -10.64
N ARG A 147 10.87 -11.77 -9.75
CA ARG A 147 11.15 -10.32 -9.81
C ARG A 147 9.86 -9.49 -9.78
N ILE A 148 8.96 -9.85 -8.90
CA ILE A 148 7.69 -9.14 -8.64
C ILE A 148 7.77 -8.56 -7.24
N TRP A 149 7.54 -7.25 -7.09
CA TRP A 149 7.45 -6.57 -5.80
C TRP A 149 6.31 -7.14 -4.96
N VAL A 150 6.52 -7.28 -3.66
CA VAL A 150 5.46 -7.72 -2.74
C VAL A 150 5.11 -6.58 -1.79
N LEU A 151 3.93 -5.99 -1.96
CA LEU A 151 3.42 -4.93 -1.09
C LEU A 151 2.61 -5.55 0.06
N ILE A 152 3.00 -5.19 1.25
CA ILE A 152 2.29 -5.56 2.48
C ILE A 152 2.01 -4.30 3.30
N PHE A 153 0.76 -4.15 3.70
CA PHE A 153 0.34 -3.20 4.72
C PHE A 153 0.37 -3.91 6.08
N PRO A 154 1.42 -3.74 6.88
CA PRO A 154 1.66 -4.58 8.06
C PRO A 154 0.63 -4.38 9.18
N GLU A 155 -0.12 -3.30 9.15
CA GLU A 155 -1.24 -3.02 10.06
C GLU A 155 -2.46 -3.95 9.81
N GLY A 156 -2.51 -4.62 8.65
CA GLY A 156 -3.59 -5.54 8.27
C GLY A 156 -4.94 -4.89 7.94
N THR A 157 -5.11 -3.62 8.29
CA THR A 157 -6.31 -2.82 7.99
C THR A 157 -5.95 -1.35 7.86
N ARG A 158 -6.82 -0.55 7.25
CA ARG A 158 -6.62 0.91 7.19
C ARG A 158 -6.76 1.54 8.56
N VAL A 159 -5.69 2.23 9.01
CA VAL A 159 -5.63 2.97 10.27
C VAL A 159 -5.99 4.43 10.01
N PRO A 160 -6.88 5.05 10.79
CA PRO A 160 -7.21 6.46 10.63
C PRO A 160 -6.00 7.37 10.75
N PHE A 161 -6.01 8.49 10.03
CA PHE A 161 -5.02 9.55 10.20
C PHE A 161 -4.97 10.00 11.67
N GLY A 162 -3.79 10.21 12.21
CA GLY A 162 -3.59 10.54 13.63
C GLY A 162 -3.42 9.34 14.56
N GLN A 163 -3.49 8.12 14.04
CA GLN A 163 -3.34 6.89 14.82
C GLN A 163 -2.21 6.01 14.28
N ILE A 164 -1.67 5.15 15.13
CA ILE A 164 -0.65 4.15 14.81
C ILE A 164 -1.26 2.76 14.88
N GLY A 165 -1.00 1.96 13.86
CA GLY A 165 -1.30 0.52 13.86
C GLY A 165 -0.05 -0.30 14.17
N LYS A 166 -0.21 -1.37 14.94
CA LYS A 166 0.89 -2.30 15.21
C LYS A 166 1.23 -3.09 13.94
N PHE A 167 2.51 -3.21 13.64
CA PHE A 167 2.99 -3.98 12.50
C PHE A 167 2.99 -5.48 12.80
N SER A 168 2.35 -6.24 11.93
CA SER A 168 2.47 -7.71 11.90
C SER A 168 3.81 -8.11 11.28
N ARG A 169 4.36 -9.23 11.74
CA ARG A 169 5.67 -9.72 11.31
C ARG A 169 5.68 -10.47 9.96
N GLY A 170 4.52 -10.59 9.29
CA GLY A 170 4.42 -11.39 8.06
C GLY A 170 5.31 -10.90 6.92
N GLY A 171 5.41 -9.58 6.75
CA GLY A 171 6.24 -8.98 5.70
C GLY A 171 7.74 -9.09 5.99
N THR A 172 8.15 -8.82 7.21
CA THR A 172 9.55 -8.96 7.62
C THR A 172 9.99 -10.41 7.64
N ALA A 173 9.10 -11.34 8.03
CA ALA A 173 9.39 -12.78 7.93
C ALA A 173 9.60 -13.21 6.48
N LEU A 174 8.78 -12.71 5.53
CA LEU A 174 8.97 -12.98 4.12
C LEU A 174 10.33 -12.45 3.63
N ALA A 175 10.67 -11.21 3.96
CA ALA A 175 11.94 -10.60 3.56
C ALA A 175 13.15 -11.36 4.10
N VAL A 176 13.18 -11.68 5.40
CA VAL A 176 14.28 -12.43 6.05
C VAL A 176 14.44 -13.82 5.44
N ASN A 177 13.35 -14.54 5.23
CA ASN A 177 13.39 -15.88 4.65
C ASN A 177 13.80 -15.87 3.17
N ALA A 178 13.50 -14.82 2.44
CA ALA A 178 13.93 -14.65 1.05
C ALA A 178 15.37 -14.08 0.93
N GLY A 179 16.01 -13.67 2.03
CA GLY A 179 17.31 -12.99 2.00
C GLY A 179 17.30 -11.61 1.35
N LEU A 180 16.13 -10.95 1.34
CA LEU A 180 15.90 -9.67 0.67
C LEU A 180 15.63 -8.56 1.70
N PRO A 181 15.85 -7.29 1.34
CA PRO A 181 15.51 -6.18 2.23
C PRO A 181 14.00 -5.92 2.29
N VAL A 182 13.61 -5.17 3.31
CA VAL A 182 12.36 -4.45 3.37
C VAL A 182 12.57 -3.04 2.86
N LEU A 183 11.74 -2.56 1.93
CA LEU A 183 11.67 -1.16 1.53
C LEU A 183 10.55 -0.49 2.32
N PRO A 184 10.86 0.34 3.33
CA PRO A 184 9.84 1.00 4.12
C PRO A 184 9.31 2.24 3.38
N ILE A 185 7.99 2.42 3.40
CA ILE A 185 7.32 3.59 2.81
C ILE A 185 6.35 4.17 3.84
N ALA A 186 6.39 5.48 4.00
CA ALA A 186 5.44 6.21 4.82
C ALA A 186 4.75 7.32 4.03
N HIS A 187 3.49 7.60 4.35
CA HIS A 187 2.71 8.65 3.70
C HIS A 187 1.61 9.19 4.61
N ASN A 188 1.09 10.37 4.26
CA ASN A 188 0.00 11.04 4.97
C ASN A 188 -1.34 11.04 4.20
N ALA A 189 -1.57 10.02 3.37
CA ALA A 189 -2.74 9.95 2.48
C ALA A 189 -4.08 10.05 3.22
N GLY A 190 -4.18 9.51 4.43
CA GLY A 190 -5.39 9.57 5.25
C GLY A 190 -5.85 10.98 5.59
N LYS A 191 -4.96 11.97 5.58
CA LYS A 191 -5.26 13.40 5.79
C LYS A 191 -6.18 13.95 4.69
N PHE A 192 -5.98 13.51 3.47
CA PHE A 192 -6.66 14.03 2.27
C PHE A 192 -7.73 13.08 1.74
N TRP A 193 -7.52 11.79 1.91
CA TRP A 193 -8.46 10.74 1.52
C TRP A 193 -8.67 9.72 2.64
N PRO A 194 -9.47 10.07 3.67
CA PRO A 194 -9.72 9.20 4.81
C PRO A 194 -10.42 7.89 4.40
N LYS A 195 -10.24 6.85 5.25
CA LYS A 195 -10.81 5.51 5.07
C LYS A 195 -12.31 5.51 4.82
N ALA A 196 -13.04 6.33 5.54
CA ALA A 196 -14.50 6.37 5.51
C ALA A 196 -15.02 7.76 5.08
N GLY A 197 -16.23 7.75 4.52
CA GLY A 197 -17.02 8.94 4.26
C GLY A 197 -16.59 9.78 3.06
N TRP A 198 -17.25 10.92 2.93
CA TRP A 198 -17.12 11.87 1.84
C TRP A 198 -16.05 12.94 2.08
N GLY A 199 -15.31 12.85 3.19
CA GLY A 199 -14.37 13.85 3.70
C GLY A 199 -13.08 14.03 2.92
N LYS A 200 -13.08 13.85 1.59
CA LYS A 200 -11.88 14.10 0.77
C LYS A 200 -11.57 15.58 0.73
N ARG A 201 -10.27 15.92 0.81
CA ARG A 201 -9.77 17.30 0.85
C ARG A 201 -8.66 17.48 -0.16
N ALA A 202 -8.65 18.62 -0.83
CA ALA A 202 -7.53 19.00 -1.68
C ALA A 202 -6.24 19.17 -0.86
N GLY A 203 -5.11 18.87 -1.48
CA GLY A 203 -3.80 19.03 -0.86
C GLY A 203 -2.73 18.17 -1.49
N VAL A 204 -1.58 18.06 -0.81
CA VAL A 204 -0.42 17.30 -1.30
C VAL A 204 -0.18 16.13 -0.35
N ILE A 205 -0.33 14.91 -0.88
CA ILE A 205 0.09 13.71 -0.18
C ILE A 205 1.61 13.61 -0.30
N GLU A 206 2.27 13.54 0.83
CA GLU A 206 3.70 13.30 0.91
C GLU A 206 3.94 11.81 1.06
N VAL A 207 4.82 11.29 0.20
CA VAL A 207 5.25 9.89 0.19
C VAL A 207 6.76 9.88 0.42
N VAL A 208 7.20 9.22 1.47
CA VAL A 208 8.62 9.06 1.80
C VAL A 208 9.00 7.60 1.63
N ILE A 209 10.00 7.37 0.79
CA ILE A 209 10.61 6.04 0.58
C ILE A 209 11.91 6.03 1.40
N GLY A 210 11.99 5.15 2.38
CA GLY A 210 13.18 4.99 3.19
C GLY A 210 14.23 4.10 2.53
N GLU A 211 15.43 4.10 3.11
CA GLU A 211 16.48 3.19 2.68
C GLU A 211 16.07 1.72 2.88
N PRO A 212 16.49 0.80 1.98
CA PRO A 212 16.26 -0.62 2.15
C PRO A 212 16.85 -1.14 3.47
N MET A 213 16.05 -1.82 4.26
CA MET A 213 16.45 -2.36 5.56
C MET A 213 16.72 -3.85 5.46
N TYR A 214 17.95 -4.26 5.74
CA TYR A 214 18.36 -5.66 5.80
C TYR A 214 18.25 -6.19 7.22
N ALA A 215 17.97 -7.49 7.36
CA ALA A 215 18.01 -8.18 8.63
C ALA A 215 19.45 -8.46 9.07
N ASN A 216 19.71 -8.42 10.38
CA ASN A 216 20.97 -8.84 10.98
C ASN A 216 20.88 -10.34 11.33
N GLY A 217 21.01 -11.20 10.31
CA GLY A 217 20.91 -12.66 10.47
C GLY A 217 19.56 -13.23 10.06
N THR A 218 19.22 -14.40 10.58
CA THR A 218 18.02 -15.18 10.24
C THR A 218 17.22 -15.59 11.47
N GLY A 219 16.03 -16.13 11.26
CA GLY A 219 15.17 -16.67 12.29
C GLY A 219 14.34 -15.63 13.06
N PRO A 220 13.63 -16.07 14.12
CA PRO A 220 12.59 -15.26 14.77
C PRO A 220 13.10 -13.95 15.39
N ARG A 221 14.35 -13.93 15.91
CA ARG A 221 14.97 -12.73 16.49
C ARG A 221 15.23 -11.67 15.43
N ALA A 222 15.86 -12.06 14.32
CA ALA A 222 16.15 -11.15 13.20
C ALA A 222 14.85 -10.59 12.57
N ILE A 223 13.79 -11.42 12.47
CA ILE A 223 12.47 -10.99 12.01
C ILE A 223 11.88 -9.94 12.95
N ALA A 224 11.95 -10.16 14.27
CA ALA A 224 11.42 -9.22 15.25
C ALA A 224 12.17 -7.88 15.20
N GLU A 225 13.50 -7.91 15.21
CA GLU A 225 14.35 -6.73 15.15
C GLU A 225 14.12 -5.90 13.87
N LEU A 226 14.05 -6.55 12.71
CA LEU A 226 13.73 -5.86 11.45
C LEU A 226 12.34 -5.25 11.46
N ASN A 227 11.35 -5.95 12.05
CA ASN A 227 9.98 -5.44 12.17
C ASN A 227 9.91 -4.20 13.04
N ASP A 228 10.59 -4.23 14.19
CA ASP A 228 10.60 -3.12 15.16
C ASP A 228 11.31 -1.90 14.54
N ARG A 229 12.42 -2.09 13.81
CA ARG A 229 13.10 -1.03 13.06
C ARG A 229 12.20 -0.43 11.97
N ALA A 230 11.53 -1.26 11.18
CA ALA A 230 10.63 -0.79 10.12
C ALA A 230 9.43 -0.03 10.69
N GLN A 231 8.85 -0.50 11.80
CA GLN A 231 7.77 0.18 12.50
C GLN A 231 8.24 1.52 13.07
N ALA A 232 9.36 1.54 13.79
CA ALA A 232 9.90 2.76 14.39
C ALA A 232 10.22 3.83 13.32
N TRP A 233 10.82 3.44 12.20
CA TRP A 233 11.06 4.34 11.08
C TRP A 233 9.76 4.92 10.50
N ASN A 234 8.75 4.05 10.31
CA ASN A 234 7.46 4.47 9.76
C ASN A 234 6.75 5.44 10.70
N GLU A 235 6.75 5.18 12.01
CA GLU A 235 6.18 6.06 13.02
C GLU A 235 6.88 7.40 13.07
N ALA A 236 8.22 7.43 13.09
CA ALA A 236 9.01 8.65 13.08
C ALA A 236 8.73 9.49 11.84
N THR A 237 8.68 8.84 10.66
CA THR A 237 8.36 9.50 9.40
C THR A 237 6.92 10.03 9.37
N GLN A 238 5.95 9.28 9.85
CA GLN A 238 4.56 9.76 9.95
C GLN A 238 4.43 10.96 10.89
N ARG A 239 5.22 11.03 11.99
CA ARG A 239 5.28 12.23 12.85
C ARG A 239 5.85 13.42 12.10
N ALA A 240 6.94 13.25 11.38
CA ALA A 240 7.54 14.28 10.55
C ALA A 240 6.58 14.80 9.47
N LEU A 241 5.73 13.92 8.91
CA LEU A 241 4.68 14.28 7.96
C LEU A 241 3.41 14.88 8.61
N GLY A 242 3.41 15.08 9.93
CA GLY A 242 2.25 15.57 10.67
C GLY A 242 1.05 14.61 10.67
N SER A 243 1.30 13.32 10.42
CA SER A 243 0.28 12.26 10.48
C SER A 243 0.04 11.74 11.88
N LEU A 244 0.95 12.01 12.79
CA LEU A 244 0.89 11.61 14.19
C LEU A 244 1.20 12.81 15.08
N PRO A 245 0.67 12.88 16.33
CA PRO A 245 1.05 13.89 17.26
C PRO A 245 2.57 13.84 17.56
N ALA A 246 3.17 14.98 17.82
CA ALA A 246 4.53 15.03 18.32
C ALA A 246 4.64 14.17 19.59
N VAL A 247 5.79 13.58 19.83
CA VAL A 247 6.08 12.97 21.12
C VAL A 247 6.08 14.13 22.14
N ALA A 248 5.28 14.02 23.19
CA ALA A 248 5.38 14.98 24.30
C ALA A 248 6.84 14.92 24.80
N GLU A 249 7.59 16.01 24.66
CA GLU A 249 8.86 16.13 25.35
C GLU A 249 8.55 15.99 26.83
N ASP A 250 9.13 14.98 27.49
CA ASP A 250 9.13 14.87 28.93
C ASP A 250 9.69 16.21 29.46
N GLN A 251 8.82 17.02 30.01
CA GLN A 251 9.29 18.25 30.72
C GLN A 251 10.19 17.76 31.86
N PRO A 252 11.47 18.13 31.89
CA PRO A 252 12.33 17.75 33.00
C PRO A 252 11.71 18.34 34.25
N GLY A 253 11.49 17.46 35.23
CA GLY A 253 10.71 17.61 36.42
C GLY A 253 10.77 19.01 37.06
N GLN A 254 9.61 19.57 37.28
CA GLN A 254 9.41 20.49 38.42
C GLN A 254 9.53 19.64 39.69
N VAL A 255 10.73 19.56 40.20
CA VAL A 255 10.96 19.16 41.60
C VAL A 255 10.60 20.39 42.46
N ALA A 256 9.48 20.31 43.15
CA ALA A 256 9.13 21.21 44.22
C ALA A 256 9.76 20.74 45.54
#